data_48478fd30b22d2fea066bfc83798eebc
#
_entry.id   48478fd30b22d2fea066bfc83798eebc
#
_cell.length_a   1.000
_cell.length_b   1.000
_cell.length_c   1.000
_cell.angle_alpha   90.00
_cell.angle_beta   90.00
_cell.angle_gamma   90.00
#
_symmetry.space_group_name_H-M   'P 1'
#
loop_
_entity.id
_entity.type
_entity.pdbx_description
1 polymer ?
#
loop_
_entity_poly.entity_id
_entity_poly.type
_entity_poly.pdbx_seq_one_letter_code
_entity_poly.pdbx_strand_id
1 'polypeptide(L)'
;MKIRNRIRAVTAALALVIGAAVLTAQEKKADVSKVNRVVGDSARYADETINAAFDAVQKTFSGSFAGCTLLELRYDADVKNKYADETMRYWQEHQQELLILESSFRTDETVAGSGFSPNHTYKDWQWHLVRAQDGTGWEVVDWGY
;
A
#
# COMPACT_ATOMS: atom_id res chain seq x y z
N MET A 1 -52.40 -6.23 50.94
CA MET A 1 -52.75 -7.38 50.14
C MET A 1 -52.00 -7.33 48.81
N LYS A 2 -51.31 -8.39 48.49
CA LYS A 2 -50.13 -8.46 47.59
C LYS A 2 -50.53 -8.55 46.13
N ILE A 3 -49.92 -7.68 45.31
CA ILE A 3 -49.80 -7.95 43.90
C ILE A 3 -48.29 -8.03 43.59
N ARG A 4 -47.85 -9.23 43.26
CA ARG A 4 -46.46 -9.57 42.96
C ARG A 4 -46.26 -9.77 41.48
N ASN A 5 -45.39 -8.95 40.94
CA ASN A 5 -44.33 -9.25 39.96
C ASN A 5 -44.56 -10.41 39.00
N ARG A 6 -44.72 -10.08 37.75
CA ARG A 6 -44.20 -10.90 36.65
C ARG A 6 -43.74 -9.97 35.52
N ILE A 7 -42.57 -9.45 35.64
CA ILE A 7 -41.80 -8.97 34.50
C ILE A 7 -40.37 -9.49 34.69
N ARG A 8 -40.10 -10.64 34.15
CA ARG A 8 -38.72 -11.11 33.91
C ARG A 8 -38.75 -12.08 32.76
N ALA A 9 -37.78 -11.88 31.84
CA ALA A 9 -37.36 -12.76 30.80
C ALA A 9 -37.89 -12.49 29.38
N VAL A 10 -37.51 -11.36 28.81
CA VAL A 10 -37.35 -11.23 27.35
C VAL A 10 -36.22 -10.22 27.11
N THR A 11 -35.00 -10.54 27.44
CA THR A 11 -33.86 -9.67 27.08
C THR A 11 -32.54 -10.43 26.99
N ALA A 12 -32.57 -11.68 26.60
CA ALA A 12 -31.32 -12.45 26.47
C ALA A 12 -31.06 -13.07 25.07
N ALA A 13 -31.95 -12.88 24.12
CA ALA A 13 -31.82 -13.56 22.82
C ALA A 13 -31.35 -12.68 21.65
N LEU A 14 -31.19 -11.37 21.84
CA LEU A 14 -30.84 -10.48 20.72
C LEU A 14 -29.34 -10.10 20.64
N ALA A 15 -28.55 -10.46 21.62
CA ALA A 15 -27.12 -10.09 21.66
C ALA A 15 -26.18 -11.08 20.95
N LEU A 16 -26.67 -12.28 20.60
CA LEU A 16 -25.82 -13.34 20.01
C LEU A 16 -25.77 -13.35 18.47
N VAL A 17 -26.64 -12.61 17.80
CA VAL A 17 -26.69 -12.59 16.32
C VAL A 17 -25.78 -11.50 15.73
N ILE A 18 -25.44 -10.47 16.50
CA ILE A 18 -24.59 -9.37 16.03
C ILE A 18 -23.10 -9.73 16.08
N GLY A 19 -22.71 -10.67 16.95
CA GLY A 19 -21.30 -11.07 17.09
C GLY A 19 -20.79 -11.98 15.97
N ALA A 20 -21.66 -12.71 15.26
CA ALA A 20 -21.25 -13.63 14.21
C ALA A 20 -21.03 -12.97 12.84
N ALA A 21 -21.67 -11.83 12.59
CA ALA A 21 -21.53 -11.12 11.31
C ALA A 21 -20.23 -10.29 11.22
N VAL A 22 -19.60 -9.95 12.34
CA VAL A 22 -18.36 -9.16 12.36
C VAL A 22 -17.12 -10.04 12.15
N LEU A 23 -17.21 -11.36 12.38
CA LEU A 23 -16.10 -12.31 12.25
C LEU A 23 -15.85 -12.77 10.81
N THR A 24 -16.73 -12.47 9.86
CA THR A 24 -16.60 -12.94 8.45
C THR A 24 -16.01 -11.92 7.49
N ALA A 25 -15.79 -10.69 7.92
CA ALA A 25 -15.18 -9.63 7.10
C ALA A 25 -13.70 -9.42 7.47
N GLN A 26 -12.89 -10.47 7.40
CA GLN A 26 -11.44 -10.28 7.31
C GLN A 26 -11.12 -9.84 5.88
N GLU A 27 -10.94 -8.56 5.69
CA GLU A 27 -10.39 -8.02 4.45
C GLU A 27 -9.04 -8.68 4.19
N LYS A 28 -8.91 -9.32 3.03
CA LYS A 28 -7.66 -9.94 2.60
C LYS A 28 -6.65 -8.82 2.36
N LYS A 29 -5.64 -8.74 3.22
CA LYS A 29 -4.56 -7.76 3.09
C LYS A 29 -3.64 -8.13 1.94
N ALA A 30 -2.93 -7.12 1.39
CA ALA A 30 -1.83 -7.36 0.47
C ALA A 30 -0.67 -8.07 1.17
N ASP A 31 0.06 -8.90 0.42
CA ASP A 31 1.25 -9.60 0.91
C ASP A 31 2.52 -8.81 0.54
N VAL A 32 3.26 -8.37 1.55
CA VAL A 32 4.56 -7.70 1.43
C VAL A 32 5.68 -8.46 2.15
N SER A 33 5.46 -9.73 2.48
CA SER A 33 6.35 -10.52 3.35
C SER A 33 7.67 -10.95 2.69
N LYS A 34 7.73 -10.97 1.34
CA LYS A 34 8.87 -11.51 0.59
C LYS A 34 9.30 -10.60 -0.56
N VAL A 35 9.31 -9.30 -0.33
CA VAL A 35 9.68 -8.31 -1.36
C VAL A 35 11.18 -8.36 -1.63
N ASN A 36 11.55 -8.54 -2.90
CA ASN A 36 12.92 -8.33 -3.34
C ASN A 36 13.17 -6.82 -3.49
N ARG A 37 14.20 -6.31 -2.82
CA ARG A 37 14.60 -4.90 -2.93
C ARG A 37 15.85 -4.78 -3.77
N VAL A 38 15.76 -4.09 -4.90
CA VAL A 38 16.87 -3.81 -5.81
C VAL A 38 17.26 -2.34 -5.65
N VAL A 39 18.38 -2.11 -4.99
CA VAL A 39 19.03 -0.80 -4.87
C VAL A 39 20.29 -0.84 -5.70
N GLY A 40 20.29 -0.14 -6.83
CA GLY A 40 21.46 -0.01 -7.67
C GLY A 40 22.30 1.23 -7.33
N ASP A 41 23.47 1.33 -7.95
CA ASP A 41 24.33 2.50 -7.82
C ASP A 41 23.65 3.74 -8.43
N SER A 42 22.97 4.47 -7.56
CA SER A 42 22.42 5.77 -7.90
C SER A 42 23.16 6.81 -7.10
N ALA A 43 24.25 7.35 -7.58
CA ALA A 43 25.09 8.35 -6.91
C ALA A 43 24.33 9.56 -6.28
N ARG A 44 23.01 9.62 -6.41
CA ARG A 44 22.15 10.68 -5.89
C ARG A 44 21.65 10.43 -4.47
N TYR A 45 21.40 9.18 -4.10
CA TYR A 45 20.82 8.81 -2.80
C TYR A 45 21.63 7.71 -2.13
N ALA A 46 21.80 7.82 -0.82
CA ALA A 46 22.30 6.71 -0.02
C ALA A 46 21.28 5.55 0.02
N ASP A 47 21.77 4.33 0.19
CA ASP A 47 20.92 3.13 0.23
C ASP A 47 19.84 3.22 1.30
N GLU A 48 20.15 3.79 2.46
CA GLU A 48 19.19 4.00 3.56
C GLU A 48 18.05 4.92 3.15
N THR A 49 18.33 5.95 2.35
CA THR A 49 17.31 6.87 1.82
C THR A 49 16.36 6.15 0.88
N ILE A 50 16.88 5.30 -0.01
CA ILE A 50 16.06 4.49 -0.92
C ILE A 50 15.28 3.42 -0.15
N ASN A 51 15.88 2.76 0.83
CA ASN A 51 15.16 1.79 1.66
C ASN A 51 14.02 2.44 2.46
N ALA A 52 14.18 3.67 2.94
CA ALA A 52 13.09 4.42 3.57
C ALA A 52 11.93 4.69 2.59
N ALA A 53 12.23 4.97 1.32
CA ALA A 53 11.21 5.10 0.28
C ALA A 53 10.51 3.76 0.00
N PHE A 54 11.24 2.65 -0.05
CA PHE A 54 10.67 1.31 -0.17
C PHE A 54 9.74 0.97 1.01
N ASP A 55 10.10 1.36 2.24
CA ASP A 55 9.25 1.17 3.41
C ASP A 55 7.92 1.92 3.26
N ALA A 56 7.95 3.15 2.75
CA ALA A 56 6.75 3.95 2.49
C ALA A 56 5.85 3.28 1.44
N VAL A 57 6.41 2.75 0.36
CA VAL A 57 5.68 2.00 -0.67
C VAL A 57 5.07 0.72 -0.09
N GLN A 58 5.83 -0.07 0.66
CA GLN A 58 5.32 -1.31 1.27
C GLN A 58 4.16 -1.04 2.22
N LYS A 59 4.22 0.03 2.99
CA LYS A 59 3.13 0.45 3.88
C LYS A 59 1.86 0.79 3.10
N THR A 60 1.98 1.58 2.03
CA THR A 60 0.85 1.96 1.16
C THR A 60 0.29 0.74 0.45
N PHE A 61 1.15 -0.11 -0.13
CA PHE A 61 0.76 -1.34 -0.81
C PHE A 61 -0.01 -2.28 0.13
N SER A 62 0.50 -2.49 1.32
CA SER A 62 -0.14 -3.35 2.34
C SER A 62 -1.58 -2.93 2.66
N GLY A 63 -1.87 -1.64 2.68
CA GLY A 63 -3.19 -1.11 3.00
C GLY A 63 -4.15 -0.95 1.82
N SER A 64 -3.63 -0.89 0.57
CA SER A 64 -4.43 -0.48 -0.60
C SER A 64 -4.54 -1.52 -1.70
N PHE A 65 -3.72 -2.57 -1.68
CA PHE A 65 -3.62 -3.56 -2.76
C PHE A 65 -4.09 -4.95 -2.31
N ALA A 66 -5.28 -5.03 -1.73
CA ALA A 66 -5.85 -6.31 -1.27
C ALA A 66 -5.88 -7.35 -2.41
N GLY A 67 -5.48 -8.59 -2.12
CA GLY A 67 -5.39 -9.66 -3.11
C GLY A 67 -4.14 -9.61 -4.00
N CYS A 68 -3.20 -8.72 -3.70
CA CYS A 68 -1.95 -8.57 -4.42
C CYS A 68 -0.75 -9.00 -3.55
N THR A 69 0.28 -9.52 -4.19
CA THR A 69 1.58 -9.85 -3.59
C THR A 69 2.64 -8.98 -4.23
N LEU A 70 3.32 -8.17 -3.44
CA LEU A 70 4.44 -7.36 -3.90
C LEU A 70 5.67 -8.25 -4.08
N LEU A 71 6.23 -8.28 -5.28
CA LEU A 71 7.34 -9.14 -5.65
C LEU A 71 8.68 -8.42 -5.57
N GLU A 72 8.74 -7.21 -6.14
CA GLU A 72 9.97 -6.44 -6.25
C GLU A 72 9.71 -4.95 -6.11
N LEU A 73 10.64 -4.26 -5.46
CA LEU A 73 10.81 -2.81 -5.49
C LEU A 73 12.18 -2.50 -6.05
N ARG A 74 12.28 -1.59 -7.01
CA ARG A 74 13.51 -1.28 -7.71
C ARG A 74 13.76 0.22 -7.85
N TYR A 75 14.98 0.62 -7.51
CA TYR A 75 15.56 1.91 -7.86
C TYR A 75 17.04 1.71 -8.18
N ASP A 76 17.38 1.75 -9.44
CA ASP A 76 18.73 1.63 -9.98
C ASP A 76 19.01 2.76 -10.98
N ALA A 77 20.18 2.71 -11.62
CA ALA A 77 20.57 3.71 -12.60
C ALA A 77 19.59 3.79 -13.79
N ASP A 78 19.03 2.67 -14.20
CA ASP A 78 18.08 2.62 -15.33
C ASP A 78 16.76 3.31 -14.96
N VAL A 79 16.19 3.00 -13.80
CA VAL A 79 14.96 3.65 -13.28
C VAL A 79 15.20 5.15 -13.07
N LYS A 80 16.32 5.52 -12.44
CA LYS A 80 16.69 6.92 -12.25
C LYS A 80 16.76 7.69 -13.59
N ASN A 81 17.42 7.12 -14.60
CA ASN A 81 17.61 7.77 -15.88
C ASN A 81 16.29 7.85 -16.66
N LYS A 82 15.47 6.80 -16.60
CA LYS A 82 14.15 6.74 -17.24
C LYS A 82 13.24 7.90 -16.84
N TYR A 83 13.28 8.33 -15.59
CA TYR A 83 12.40 9.37 -15.05
C TYR A 83 13.12 10.69 -14.72
N ALA A 84 14.36 10.87 -15.17
CA ALA A 84 15.16 12.05 -14.86
C ALA A 84 14.50 13.37 -15.26
N ASP A 85 13.93 13.43 -16.45
CA ASP A 85 13.25 14.64 -16.96
C ASP A 85 11.97 14.96 -16.16
N GLU A 86 11.22 13.93 -15.77
CA GLU A 86 10.02 14.10 -14.98
C GLU A 86 10.32 14.62 -13.58
N THR A 87 11.29 14.05 -12.91
CA THR A 87 11.71 14.47 -11.57
C THR A 87 12.29 15.88 -11.57
N MET A 88 13.03 16.25 -12.63
CA MET A 88 13.57 17.61 -12.78
C MET A 88 12.46 18.64 -13.02
N ARG A 89 11.49 18.32 -13.88
CA ARG A 89 10.33 19.18 -14.16
C ARG A 89 9.52 19.40 -12.89
N TYR A 90 9.26 18.35 -12.15
CA TYR A 90 8.54 18.44 -10.88
C TYR A 90 9.24 19.39 -9.89
N TRP A 91 10.57 19.27 -9.76
CA TRP A 91 11.36 20.17 -8.95
C TRP A 91 11.22 21.64 -9.39
N GLN A 92 11.29 21.89 -10.69
CA GLN A 92 11.17 23.26 -11.23
C GLN A 92 9.79 23.87 -10.94
N GLU A 93 8.74 23.07 -11.01
CA GLU A 93 7.36 23.51 -10.82
C GLU A 93 6.97 23.66 -9.34
N HIS A 94 7.43 22.76 -8.48
CA HIS A 94 6.96 22.65 -7.11
C HIS A 94 8.01 22.96 -6.05
N GLN A 95 9.29 23.07 -6.41
CA GLN A 95 10.41 23.21 -5.46
C GLN A 95 10.42 22.10 -4.41
N GLN A 96 9.97 20.91 -4.80
CA GLN A 96 9.87 19.72 -3.97
C GLN A 96 10.50 18.53 -4.68
N GLU A 97 11.20 17.70 -3.92
CA GLU A 97 11.88 16.53 -4.45
C GLU A 97 10.91 15.40 -4.73
N LEU A 98 10.91 14.92 -5.98
CA LEU A 98 10.15 13.75 -6.44
C LEU A 98 11.10 12.57 -6.66
N LEU A 99 10.75 11.41 -6.13
CA LEU A 99 11.40 10.13 -6.39
C LEU A 99 10.40 9.21 -7.06
N ILE A 100 10.79 8.59 -8.18
CA ILE A 100 9.98 7.58 -8.87
C ILE A 100 10.68 6.24 -8.75
N LEU A 101 9.96 5.26 -8.20
CA LEU A 101 10.38 3.86 -8.06
C LEU A 101 9.57 2.99 -9.01
N GLU A 102 10.09 1.83 -9.34
CA GLU A 102 9.33 0.79 -10.03
C GLU A 102 9.11 -0.43 -9.14
N SER A 103 8.00 -1.12 -9.38
CA SER A 103 7.70 -2.39 -8.72
C SER A 103 7.12 -3.41 -9.68
N SER A 104 7.17 -4.66 -9.26
CA SER A 104 6.33 -5.72 -9.81
C SER A 104 5.49 -6.35 -8.71
N PHE A 105 4.26 -6.73 -9.04
CA PHE A 105 3.36 -7.43 -8.14
C PHE A 105 2.46 -8.40 -8.89
N ARG A 106 1.94 -9.38 -8.18
CA ARG A 106 1.02 -10.38 -8.70
C ARG A 106 -0.34 -10.26 -8.02
N THR A 107 -1.40 -10.38 -8.80
CA THR A 107 -2.77 -10.44 -8.32
C THR A 107 -3.25 -11.88 -8.20
N ASP A 108 -4.20 -12.13 -7.32
CA ASP A 108 -4.95 -13.39 -7.27
C ASP A 108 -6.36 -13.23 -7.86
N GLU A 109 -7.19 -14.26 -7.74
CA GLU A 109 -8.57 -14.23 -8.25
C GLU A 109 -9.49 -13.26 -7.50
N THR A 110 -9.14 -12.87 -6.27
CA THR A 110 -10.02 -12.03 -5.43
C THR A 110 -10.02 -10.56 -5.86
N VAL A 111 -9.11 -10.14 -6.75
CA VAL A 111 -9.08 -8.77 -7.28
C VAL A 111 -10.13 -8.52 -8.37
N ALA A 112 -10.89 -9.52 -8.78
CA ALA A 112 -11.94 -9.34 -9.78
C ALA A 112 -12.90 -8.21 -9.37
N GLY A 113 -13.10 -7.23 -10.26
CA GLY A 113 -13.92 -6.05 -10.00
C GLY A 113 -13.22 -4.89 -9.30
N SER A 114 -11.95 -5.02 -8.92
CA SER A 114 -11.14 -3.95 -8.30
C SER A 114 -10.47 -3.01 -9.29
N GLY A 115 -10.52 -3.30 -10.58
CA GLY A 115 -9.76 -2.61 -11.63
C GLY A 115 -8.49 -3.35 -12.06
N PHE A 116 -8.04 -4.33 -11.30
CA PHE A 116 -6.95 -5.22 -11.68
C PHE A 116 -7.45 -6.49 -12.38
N SER A 117 -6.63 -7.00 -13.30
CA SER A 117 -6.84 -8.33 -13.88
C SER A 117 -6.50 -9.41 -12.86
N PRO A 118 -7.36 -10.43 -12.67
CA PRO A 118 -7.05 -11.54 -11.75
C PRO A 118 -5.90 -12.41 -12.26
N ASN A 119 -5.14 -13.00 -11.33
CA ASN A 119 -4.04 -13.93 -11.62
C ASN A 119 -3.02 -13.38 -12.63
N HIS A 120 -2.72 -12.09 -12.53
CA HIS A 120 -1.86 -11.36 -13.46
C HIS A 120 -0.62 -10.82 -12.74
N THR A 121 0.50 -10.68 -13.45
CA THR A 121 1.71 -10.02 -12.95
C THR A 121 1.87 -8.67 -13.63
N TYR A 122 1.84 -7.62 -12.83
CA TYR A 122 2.13 -6.26 -13.24
C TYR A 122 3.63 -6.01 -13.08
N LYS A 123 4.25 -5.39 -14.11
CA LYS A 123 5.67 -5.00 -14.11
C LYS A 123 5.79 -3.52 -14.40
N ASP A 124 6.92 -2.94 -13.99
CA ASP A 124 7.25 -1.52 -14.22
C ASP A 124 6.17 -0.56 -13.69
N TRP A 125 5.48 -0.98 -12.63
CA TRP A 125 4.48 -0.16 -11.95
C TRP A 125 5.16 0.92 -11.15
N GLN A 126 4.84 2.16 -11.45
CA GLN A 126 5.48 3.34 -10.89
C GLN A 126 4.90 3.72 -9.52
N TRP A 127 5.76 4.23 -8.67
CA TRP A 127 5.43 4.86 -7.39
C TRP A 127 6.07 6.23 -7.34
N HIS A 128 5.26 7.25 -7.14
CA HIS A 128 5.70 8.63 -7.03
C HIS A 128 5.71 9.02 -5.54
N LEU A 129 6.90 9.39 -5.06
CA LEU A 129 7.09 9.80 -3.67
C LEU A 129 7.68 11.19 -3.64
N VAL A 130 7.19 11.99 -2.71
CA VAL A 130 7.77 13.31 -2.44
C VAL A 130 8.47 13.32 -1.09
N ARG A 131 9.49 14.17 -0.98
CA ARG A 131 10.14 14.37 0.30
C ARG A 131 9.15 15.01 1.27
N ALA A 132 9.01 14.46 2.47
CA ALA A 132 8.18 15.06 3.50
C ALA A 132 8.67 16.49 3.83
N GLN A 133 7.74 17.39 4.16
CA GLN A 133 8.07 18.82 4.39
C GLN A 133 9.04 19.03 5.55
N ASP A 134 9.04 18.14 6.54
CA ASP A 134 10.01 18.17 7.65
C ASP A 134 11.38 17.57 7.28
N GLY A 135 11.56 17.10 6.06
CA GLY A 135 12.78 16.49 5.55
C GLY A 135 13.07 15.07 6.06
N THR A 136 12.16 14.47 6.83
CA THR A 136 12.42 13.22 7.57
C THR A 136 12.00 11.94 6.84
N GLY A 137 11.58 11.99 5.62
CA GLY A 137 11.17 10.75 4.93
C GLY A 137 10.47 11.01 3.62
N TRP A 138 9.77 10.00 3.16
CA TRP A 138 9.07 9.99 1.89
C TRP A 138 7.58 9.76 2.09
N GLU A 139 6.80 10.44 1.28
CA GLU A 139 5.35 10.27 1.20
C GLU A 139 4.96 9.79 -0.19
N VAL A 140 4.21 8.69 -0.27
CA VAL A 140 3.64 8.21 -1.53
C VAL A 140 2.47 9.11 -1.91
N VAL A 141 2.54 9.73 -3.09
CA VAL A 141 1.53 10.67 -3.58
C VAL A 141 0.75 10.16 -4.79
N ASP A 142 1.33 9.22 -5.54
CA ASP A 142 0.68 8.64 -6.71
C ASP A 142 1.29 7.30 -7.09
N TRP A 143 0.57 6.50 -7.89
CA TRP A 143 1.05 5.24 -8.47
C TRP A 143 0.30 4.89 -9.74
N GLY A 144 0.92 4.08 -10.60
CA GLY A 144 0.33 3.64 -11.87
C GLY A 144 1.36 3.32 -12.96
N TYR A 145 0.96 3.55 -14.17
CA TYR A 145 1.81 3.49 -15.37
C TYR A 145 2.09 4.90 -15.92
#